data_3dabeea022bb618e277b8baae3de2bc1
#
_entry.id   3dabeea022bb618e277b8baae3de2bc1
#
_cell.length_a   1.000
_cell.length_b   1.000
_cell.length_c   1.000
_cell.angle_alpha   90.00
_cell.angle_beta   90.00
_cell.angle_gamma   90.00
#
_symmetry.space_group_name_H-M   'P 1'
#
loop_
_entity.id
_entity.type
_entity.pdbx_description
1 polymer ?
#
loop_
_entity_poly.entity_id
_entity_poly.type
_entity_poly.pdbx_seq_one_letter_code
_entity_poly.pdbx_strand_id
1 'polypeptide(L)'
;MKILAGAAQGLKHLHVICNPPVINRDVKCANILLGEEYHAKLADFGLAKLGPTGDDTHVSTRVMGTPGYCAPEYLESGQLTTKSDVYSFGVVILEVITGRKALDQSRIRAERSLAEWDPFDQ
;
A
#
# COMPACT_ATOMS: atom_id res chain seq x y z
N MET A 1 4.60 -12.02 11.73
CA MET A 1 4.68 -10.65 12.29
C MET A 1 6.03 -9.98 12.06
N LYS A 2 7.14 -10.74 12.12
CA LYS A 2 8.46 -10.19 11.80
C LYS A 2 8.54 -9.62 10.39
N ILE A 3 7.87 -10.27 9.43
CA ILE A 3 7.82 -9.83 8.03
C ILE A 3 7.11 -8.49 7.90
N LEU A 4 5.96 -8.34 8.59
CA LEU A 4 5.22 -7.08 8.55
C LEU A 4 5.99 -5.95 9.24
N ALA A 5 6.69 -6.25 10.33
CA ALA A 5 7.54 -5.28 11.01
C ALA A 5 8.67 -4.80 10.08
N GLY A 6 9.29 -5.72 9.35
CA GLY A 6 10.34 -5.38 8.39
C GLY A 6 9.83 -4.51 7.26
N ALA A 7 8.65 -4.82 6.71
CA ALA A 7 8.02 -4.00 5.67
C ALA A 7 7.66 -2.60 6.19
N ALA A 8 7.18 -2.51 7.43
CA ALA A 8 6.87 -1.22 8.06
C ALA A 8 8.14 -0.37 8.22
N GLN A 9 9.27 -0.98 8.59
CA GLN A 9 10.54 -0.28 8.68
C GLN A 9 10.99 0.23 7.30
N GLY A 10 10.77 -0.55 6.25
CA GLY A 10 11.06 -0.12 4.88
C GLY A 10 10.25 1.11 4.48
N LEU A 11 8.95 1.12 4.79
CA LEU A 11 8.10 2.29 4.53
C LEU A 11 8.55 3.50 5.34
N LYS A 12 8.91 3.31 6.60
CA LYS A 12 9.43 4.40 7.44
C LYS A 12 10.67 5.01 6.80
N HIS A 13 11.57 4.18 6.28
CA HIS A 13 12.76 4.68 5.61
C HIS A 13 12.39 5.57 4.42
N LEU A 14 11.47 5.12 3.57
CA LEU A 14 11.05 5.88 2.40
C LEU A 14 10.34 7.19 2.78
N HIS A 15 9.48 7.16 3.79
CA HIS A 15 8.61 8.29 4.11
C HIS A 15 9.23 9.30 5.07
N VAL A 16 10.07 8.84 5.98
CA VAL A 16 10.61 9.68 7.07
C VAL A 16 12.10 9.97 6.89
N ILE A 17 12.88 8.94 6.53
CA ILE A 17 14.34 9.08 6.44
C ILE A 17 14.75 9.73 5.11
N CYS A 18 14.14 9.32 4.00
CA CYS A 18 14.42 9.94 2.71
C CYS A 18 13.88 11.38 2.67
N ASN A 19 14.65 12.29 2.11
CA ASN A 19 14.27 13.69 1.93
C ASN A 19 14.64 14.14 0.52
N PRO A 20 13.67 14.41 -0.38
CA PRO A 20 12.22 14.29 -0.13
C PRO A 20 11.78 12.85 0.09
N PRO A 21 10.60 12.62 0.72
CA PRO A 21 10.11 11.27 0.93
C PRO A 21 9.85 10.58 -0.40
N VAL A 22 9.97 9.25 -0.40
CA VAL A 22 9.67 8.42 -1.59
C VAL A 22 8.36 7.70 -1.34
N ILE A 23 7.43 7.79 -2.28
CA ILE A 23 6.16 7.07 -2.24
C ILE A 23 6.28 5.88 -3.19
N ASN A 24 6.15 4.67 -2.66
CA ASN A 24 6.28 3.44 -3.46
C ASN A 24 5.16 3.33 -4.50
N ARG A 25 3.94 3.67 -4.14
CA ARG A 25 2.73 3.68 -4.97
C ARG A 25 2.22 2.28 -5.36
N ASP A 26 2.97 1.22 -5.08
CA ASP A 26 2.55 -0.16 -5.41
C ASP A 26 2.90 -1.13 -4.27
N VAL A 27 2.55 -0.77 -3.04
CA VAL A 27 2.73 -1.63 -1.88
C VAL A 27 1.69 -2.74 -1.93
N LYS A 28 2.15 -3.98 -2.01
CA LYS A 28 1.31 -5.18 -2.01
C LYS A 28 2.15 -6.39 -1.61
N CYS A 29 1.49 -7.50 -1.28
CA CYS A 29 2.19 -8.71 -0.83
C CYS A 29 3.24 -9.18 -1.85
N ALA A 30 2.94 -9.15 -3.14
CA ALA A 30 3.85 -9.58 -4.18
C ALA A 30 5.15 -8.76 -4.22
N ASN A 31 5.12 -7.53 -3.71
CA ASN A 31 6.26 -6.62 -3.71
C ASN A 31 6.98 -6.56 -2.35
N ILE A 32 6.64 -7.46 -1.44
CA ILE A 32 7.37 -7.64 -0.19
C ILE A 32 8.18 -8.92 -0.32
N LEU A 33 9.48 -8.77 -0.50
CA LEU A 33 10.38 -9.89 -0.73
C LEU A 33 11.00 -10.34 0.59
N LEU A 34 11.19 -11.65 0.72
CA LEU A 34 11.88 -12.23 1.87
C LEU A 34 13.32 -12.51 1.51
N GLY A 35 14.23 -11.92 2.27
CA GLY A 35 15.66 -12.19 2.18
C GLY A 35 16.09 -13.23 3.20
N GLU A 36 17.39 -13.24 3.50
CA GLU A 36 17.97 -14.14 4.49
C GLU A 36 17.33 -13.89 5.87
N GLU A 37 17.13 -14.97 6.63
CA GLU A 37 16.53 -14.94 7.97
C GLU A 37 15.13 -14.32 8.01
N TYR A 38 14.39 -14.41 6.88
CA TYR A 38 13.06 -13.84 6.75
C TYR A 38 13.00 -12.32 6.89
N HIS A 39 14.09 -11.62 6.58
CA HIS A 39 14.06 -10.16 6.52
C HIS A 39 13.23 -9.70 5.32
N ALA A 40 12.23 -8.88 5.58
CA ALA A 40 11.38 -8.35 4.52
C ALA A 40 11.99 -7.12 3.88
N LYS A 41 11.86 -7.01 2.57
CA LYS A 41 12.29 -5.86 1.79
C LYS A 41 11.17 -5.44 0.86
N LEU A 42 10.95 -4.13 0.76
CA LEU A 42 10.06 -3.59 -0.27
C LEU A 42 10.77 -3.63 -1.61
N ALA A 43 10.02 -3.98 -2.65
CA ALA A 43 10.55 -4.10 -3.99
C ALA A 43 9.64 -3.42 -5.00
N ASP A 44 10.05 -3.42 -6.27
CA ASP A 44 9.34 -2.86 -7.41
C ASP A 44 9.04 -1.37 -7.24
N PHE A 45 10.05 -0.56 -7.54
CA PHE A 45 9.93 0.90 -7.51
C PHE A 45 9.55 1.49 -8.88
N GLY A 46 9.04 0.65 -9.80
CA GLY A 46 8.64 1.10 -11.13
C GLY A 46 7.58 2.19 -11.14
N LEU A 47 6.75 2.27 -10.11
CA LEU A 47 5.73 3.31 -9.97
C LEU A 47 6.09 4.36 -8.93
N ALA A 48 7.28 4.31 -8.34
CA ALA A 48 7.65 5.20 -7.25
C ALA A 48 7.71 6.67 -7.69
N LYS A 49 7.31 7.55 -6.78
CA LYS A 49 7.35 9.01 -6.96
C LYS A 49 8.01 9.66 -5.76
N LEU A 50 8.74 10.75 -6.01
CA LEU A 50 9.17 11.62 -4.91
C LEU A 50 7.94 12.32 -4.33
N GLY A 51 7.88 12.37 -3.01
CA GLY A 51 6.77 12.99 -2.30
C GLY A 51 6.81 14.50 -2.32
N PRO A 52 5.83 15.14 -1.68
CA PRO A 52 5.76 16.59 -1.68
C PRO A 52 6.92 17.23 -0.95
N THR A 53 7.31 18.43 -1.39
CA THR A 53 8.37 19.22 -0.79
C THR A 53 7.84 20.58 -0.36
N GLY A 54 8.55 21.24 0.58
CA GLY A 54 8.15 22.54 1.08
C GLY A 54 6.78 22.48 1.76
N ASP A 55 5.91 23.41 1.36
CA ASP A 55 4.57 23.51 1.93
C ASP A 55 3.53 22.63 1.19
N ASP A 56 3.93 21.89 0.16
CA ASP A 56 3.04 21.03 -0.58
C ASP A 56 2.58 19.86 0.29
N THR A 57 1.30 19.49 0.15
CA THR A 57 0.70 18.40 0.93
C THR A 57 0.65 17.09 0.16
N HIS A 58 0.77 17.16 -1.16
CA HIS A 58 0.64 15.99 -2.03
C HIS A 58 1.37 16.21 -3.36
N VAL A 59 1.48 15.13 -4.13
CA VAL A 59 1.94 15.15 -5.52
C VAL A 59 0.76 14.76 -6.41
N SER A 60 0.43 15.59 -7.40
CA SER A 60 -0.59 15.24 -8.38
C SER A 60 0.00 14.33 -9.45
N THR A 61 -0.68 13.23 -9.73
CA THR A 61 -0.19 12.26 -10.70
C THR A 61 -1.35 11.48 -11.29
N ARG A 62 -1.09 10.84 -12.43
CA ARG A 62 -2.04 9.90 -12.99
C ARG A 62 -2.23 8.74 -12.02
N VAL A 63 -3.49 8.29 -11.85
CA VAL A 63 -3.78 7.18 -10.96
C VAL A 63 -3.20 5.89 -11.53
N MET A 64 -2.32 5.27 -10.77
CA MET A 64 -1.67 4.01 -11.10
C MET A 64 -1.56 3.17 -9.83
N GLY A 65 -1.37 1.88 -9.99
CA GLY A 65 -1.24 0.96 -8.86
C GLY A 65 -2.03 -0.31 -9.11
N THR A 66 -2.17 -1.11 -8.06
CA THR A 66 -2.83 -2.42 -8.16
C THR A 66 -4.23 -2.35 -7.57
N PRO A 67 -5.27 -2.81 -8.31
CA PRO A 67 -6.64 -2.82 -7.78
C PRO A 67 -6.74 -3.55 -6.44
N GLY A 68 -7.52 -2.99 -5.53
CA GLY A 68 -7.73 -3.51 -4.18
C GLY A 68 -6.76 -2.95 -3.14
N TYR A 69 -5.65 -2.34 -3.56
CA TYR A 69 -4.65 -1.75 -2.66
C TYR A 69 -4.62 -0.23 -2.67
N CYS A 70 -5.27 0.41 -3.65
CA CYS A 70 -5.22 1.85 -3.79
C CYS A 70 -6.12 2.57 -2.80
N ALA A 71 -5.59 3.62 -2.16
CA ALA A 71 -6.37 4.45 -1.26
C ALA A 71 -7.52 5.14 -2.01
N PRO A 72 -8.75 5.18 -1.43
CA PRO A 72 -9.89 5.79 -2.10
C PRO A 72 -9.66 7.25 -2.47
N GLU A 73 -9.06 8.05 -1.59
CA GLU A 73 -8.80 9.46 -1.85
C GLU A 73 -7.83 9.66 -3.01
N TYR A 74 -6.87 8.74 -3.18
CA TYR A 74 -5.97 8.78 -4.33
C TYR A 74 -6.71 8.45 -5.63
N LEU A 75 -7.56 7.42 -5.61
CA LEU A 75 -8.35 7.03 -6.79
C LEU A 75 -9.26 8.16 -7.25
N GLU A 76 -9.85 8.92 -6.32
CA GLU A 76 -10.78 10.00 -6.63
C GLU A 76 -10.11 11.27 -7.11
N SER A 77 -8.95 11.62 -6.54
CA SER A 77 -8.35 12.93 -6.73
C SER A 77 -7.05 12.92 -7.53
N GLY A 78 -6.37 11.78 -7.62
CA GLY A 78 -5.02 11.71 -8.18
C GLY A 78 -3.97 12.35 -7.27
N GLN A 79 -4.34 12.71 -6.03
CA GLN A 79 -3.43 13.32 -5.07
C GLN A 79 -2.71 12.24 -4.26
N LEU A 80 -1.42 12.07 -4.53
CA LEU A 80 -0.60 11.04 -3.93
C LEU A 80 0.15 11.58 -2.71
N THR A 81 0.09 10.84 -1.60
CA THR A 81 0.81 11.17 -0.36
C THR A 81 1.43 9.90 0.20
N THR A 82 2.27 10.06 1.23
CA THR A 82 2.81 8.90 1.96
C THR A 82 1.69 8.06 2.58
N LYS A 83 0.55 8.67 2.90
CA LYS A 83 -0.61 7.97 3.44
C LYS A 83 -1.22 6.99 2.45
N SER A 84 -1.02 7.20 1.15
CA SER A 84 -1.45 6.26 0.12
C SER A 84 -0.74 4.91 0.29
N ASP A 85 0.57 4.92 0.55
CA ASP A 85 1.34 3.72 0.85
C ASP A 85 0.89 3.09 2.17
N VAL A 86 0.58 3.90 3.18
CA VAL A 86 0.11 3.41 4.49
C VAL A 86 -1.22 2.67 4.33
N TYR A 87 -2.13 3.21 3.53
CA TYR A 87 -3.39 2.52 3.22
C TYR A 87 -3.12 1.15 2.59
N SER A 88 -2.27 1.12 1.56
CA SER A 88 -1.93 -0.13 0.86
C SER A 88 -1.29 -1.15 1.80
N PHE A 89 -0.42 -0.69 2.70
CA PHE A 89 0.17 -1.57 3.72
C PHE A 89 -0.88 -2.11 4.67
N GLY A 90 -1.88 -1.30 5.03
CA GLY A 90 -3.03 -1.75 5.83
C GLY A 90 -3.78 -2.90 5.15
N VAL A 91 -3.96 -2.84 3.83
CA VAL A 91 -4.57 -3.93 3.07
C VAL A 91 -3.71 -5.20 3.14
N VAL A 92 -2.39 -5.06 3.03
CA VAL A 92 -1.47 -6.19 3.20
C VAL A 92 -1.65 -6.86 4.56
N ILE A 93 -1.78 -6.06 5.62
CA ILE A 93 -2.02 -6.57 6.97
C ILE A 93 -3.32 -7.36 7.02
N LEU A 94 -4.40 -6.83 6.41
CA LEU A 94 -5.68 -7.54 6.36
C LEU A 94 -5.57 -8.86 5.62
N GLU A 95 -4.83 -8.91 4.52
CA GLU A 95 -4.60 -10.15 3.78
C GLU A 95 -3.91 -11.20 4.65
N VAL A 96 -2.88 -10.79 5.40
CA VAL A 96 -2.12 -11.69 6.27
C VAL A 96 -2.99 -12.22 7.41
N ILE A 97 -3.80 -11.36 8.03
CA ILE A 97 -4.64 -11.73 9.15
C ILE A 97 -5.80 -12.63 8.71
N THR A 98 -6.43 -12.32 7.57
CA THR A 98 -7.66 -13.02 7.13
C THR A 98 -7.39 -14.20 6.20
N GLY A 99 -6.21 -14.26 5.57
CA GLY A 99 -5.92 -15.23 4.52
C GLY A 99 -6.69 -14.97 3.23
N ARG A 100 -7.30 -13.79 3.09
CA ARG A 100 -8.08 -13.42 1.90
C ARG A 100 -7.25 -12.53 0.98
N LYS A 101 -7.59 -12.54 -0.32
CA LYS A 101 -6.98 -11.64 -1.30
C LYS A 101 -7.55 -10.24 -1.17
N ALA A 102 -6.72 -9.21 -1.44
CA ALA A 102 -7.16 -7.82 -1.45
C ALA A 102 -8.33 -7.61 -2.42
N LEU A 103 -8.27 -8.26 -3.58
CA LEU A 103 -9.35 -8.28 -4.56
C LEU A 103 -9.56 -9.72 -5.00
N ASP A 104 -10.77 -10.26 -4.78
CA ASP A 104 -11.12 -11.63 -5.13
C ASP A 104 -12.35 -11.65 -6.01
N GLN A 105 -12.15 -11.79 -7.31
CA GLN A 105 -13.21 -11.77 -8.31
C GLN A 105 -14.13 -13.00 -8.24
N SER A 106 -13.70 -14.06 -7.54
CA SER A 106 -14.53 -15.24 -7.35
C SER A 106 -15.65 -15.04 -6.33
N ARG A 107 -15.57 -13.97 -5.53
CA ARG A 107 -16.57 -13.66 -4.51
C ARG A 107 -17.68 -12.79 -5.07
N ILE A 108 -18.82 -12.76 -4.36
CA ILE A 108 -19.91 -11.86 -4.73
C ILE A 108 -19.41 -10.40 -4.63
N ARG A 109 -20.04 -9.52 -5.41
CA ARG A 109 -19.57 -8.14 -5.57
C ARG A 109 -19.31 -7.40 -4.25
N ALA A 110 -20.18 -7.57 -3.25
CA ALA A 110 -20.04 -6.92 -1.97
C ALA A 110 -18.83 -7.40 -1.15
N GLU A 111 -18.26 -8.56 -1.50
CA GLU A 111 -17.16 -9.17 -0.76
C GLU A 111 -15.85 -9.21 -1.55
N ARG A 112 -15.80 -8.65 -2.78
CA ARG A 112 -14.61 -8.73 -3.63
C ARG A 112 -13.43 -7.93 -3.10
N SER A 113 -13.70 -6.72 -2.58
CA SER A 113 -12.65 -5.88 -2.01
C SER A 113 -12.55 -6.12 -0.52
N LEU A 114 -11.40 -6.61 -0.08
CA LEU A 114 -11.17 -6.92 1.33
C LEU A 114 -11.26 -5.67 2.21
N ALA A 115 -10.72 -4.54 1.74
CA ALA A 115 -10.72 -3.29 2.49
C ALA A 115 -12.13 -2.69 2.63
N GLU A 116 -13.01 -2.96 1.66
CA GLU A 116 -14.37 -2.43 1.66
C GLU A 116 -15.40 -3.40 2.26
N TRP A 117 -14.99 -4.64 2.47
CA TRP A 117 -15.90 -5.66 2.99
C TRP A 117 -16.21 -5.43 4.45
N ASP A 118 -17.51 -5.41 4.78
CA ASP A 118 -17.99 -5.35 6.15
C ASP A 118 -18.79 -6.62 6.45
N PRO A 119 -18.28 -7.52 7.30
CA PRO A 119 -18.98 -8.76 7.63
C PRO A 119 -20.28 -8.55 8.39
N PHE A 120 -20.49 -7.35 8.93
CA PHE A 120 -21.69 -7.00 9.69
C PHE A 120 -22.74 -6.30 8.86
N ASP A 121 -22.42 -5.94 7.62
CA ASP A 121 -23.34 -5.32 6.67
C ASP A 121 -24.02 -6.42 5.86
N GLN A 122 -25.20 -6.78 6.26
CA GLN A 122 -26.01 -7.86 5.64
C GLN A 122 -26.92 -7.32 4.57
#